data_9567a990de8be1a8f886f20abde12523
#
_entry.id   9567a990de8be1a8f886f20abde12523
#
_cell.length_a   1.000
_cell.length_b   1.000
_cell.length_c   1.000
_cell.angle_alpha   90.00
_cell.angle_beta   90.00
_cell.angle_gamma   90.00
#
_symmetry.space_group_name_H-M   'P 1'
#
loop_
_entity.id
_entity.type
_entity.pdbx_description
1 polymer ?
#
loop_
_entity_poly.entity_id
_entity_poly.type
_entity_poly.pdbx_seq_one_letter_code
_entity_poly.pdbx_strand_id
1 'polypeptide(L)'
;EIHILEKLSIDGIITTNWDDTAERLFPQFTPYIGQEQLIFSSTYSVGEIYKIHGSYRDPKSLVLTEDDYDDFSKKNPYLAAKLITIFIEHPVVFLGYSISDSNIQEILQSIVACLDNANIQKLQDNLIFVEWTSDEDYAMTIERQDIMMANKVNLPVIKIKTHCFKEVY
;
A
#
# COMPACT_ATOMS: atom_id res chain seq x y z
N GLU A 1 1.86 19.48 -6.61
CA GLU A 1 2.35 18.52 -5.59
C GLU A 1 2.71 17.18 -6.21
N ILE A 2 1.85 16.62 -7.07
CA ILE A 2 2.03 15.29 -7.66
C ILE A 2 3.36 15.14 -8.44
N HIS A 3 3.85 16.20 -9.10
CA HIS A 3 5.13 16.20 -9.81
C HIS A 3 6.37 16.10 -8.90
N ILE A 4 6.20 16.21 -7.58
CA ILE A 4 7.30 15.97 -6.65
C ILE A 4 7.53 14.46 -6.51
N LEU A 5 6.47 13.66 -6.56
CA LEU A 5 6.56 12.20 -6.51
C LEU A 5 7.48 11.63 -7.60
N GLU A 6 7.45 12.22 -8.81
CA GLU A 6 8.30 11.79 -9.94
C GLU A 6 9.81 11.87 -9.63
N LYS A 7 10.19 12.68 -8.63
CA LYS A 7 11.59 12.94 -8.25
C LYS A 7 12.03 12.07 -7.06
N LEU A 8 11.12 11.37 -6.46
CA LEU A 8 11.44 10.49 -5.31
C LEU A 8 12.17 9.24 -5.79
N SER A 9 13.13 8.83 -5.00
CA SER A 9 13.76 7.51 -5.16
C SER A 9 12.91 6.49 -4.40
N ILE A 10 11.98 5.85 -5.12
CA ILE A 10 11.11 4.80 -4.59
C ILE A 10 11.36 3.50 -5.33
N ASP A 11 11.20 2.38 -4.63
CA ASP A 11 11.42 1.04 -5.20
C ASP A 11 10.22 0.53 -5.99
N GLY A 12 9.02 0.94 -5.63
CA GLY A 12 7.79 0.52 -6.30
C GLY A 12 6.55 1.26 -5.80
N ILE A 13 5.43 0.98 -6.44
CA ILE A 13 4.11 1.55 -6.15
C ILE A 13 3.10 0.41 -6.04
N ILE A 14 2.27 0.47 -5.01
CA ILE A 14 1.09 -0.37 -4.87
C ILE A 14 -0.13 0.55 -4.96
N THR A 15 -1.06 0.24 -5.86
CA THR A 15 -2.24 1.08 -6.06
C THR A 15 -3.51 0.26 -6.24
N THR A 16 -4.62 0.76 -5.69
CA THR A 16 -5.97 0.27 -5.98
C THR A 16 -6.62 1.03 -7.13
N ASN A 17 -6.00 2.12 -7.60
CA ASN A 17 -6.54 2.93 -8.68
C ASN A 17 -6.49 2.20 -10.02
N TRP A 18 -7.57 2.31 -10.79
CA TRP A 18 -7.70 1.67 -12.10
C TRP A 18 -7.11 2.48 -13.24
N ASP A 19 -6.88 3.79 -13.01
CA ASP A 19 -6.33 4.70 -14.02
C ASP A 19 -4.83 4.48 -14.26
N ASP A 20 -4.24 5.25 -15.15
CA ASP A 20 -2.83 5.16 -15.54
C ASP A 20 -1.97 6.30 -14.93
N THR A 21 -2.44 6.90 -13.85
CA THR A 21 -1.73 8.02 -13.20
C THR A 21 -0.35 7.60 -12.71
N ALA A 22 -0.23 6.45 -12.06
CA ALA A 22 1.05 5.94 -11.58
C ALA A 22 2.03 5.66 -12.74
N GLU A 23 1.55 5.03 -13.82
CA GLU A 23 2.35 4.73 -15.01
C GLU A 23 2.82 6.00 -15.75
N ARG A 24 2.02 7.08 -15.71
CA ARG A 24 2.42 8.37 -16.30
C ARG A 24 3.44 9.11 -15.47
N LEU A 25 3.35 9.02 -14.14
CA LEU A 25 4.31 9.62 -13.22
C LEU A 25 5.65 8.88 -13.21
N PHE A 26 5.61 7.56 -13.36
CA PHE A 26 6.79 6.70 -13.31
C PHE A 26 6.87 5.84 -14.58
N PRO A 27 7.13 6.45 -15.75
CA PRO A 27 7.14 5.76 -17.03
C PRO A 27 8.26 4.69 -17.16
N GLN A 28 9.24 4.74 -16.27
CA GLN A 28 10.32 3.75 -16.17
C GLN A 28 9.91 2.49 -15.38
N PHE A 29 8.77 2.53 -14.65
CA PHE A 29 8.31 1.41 -13.85
C PHE A 29 7.45 0.46 -14.69
N THR A 30 7.52 -0.82 -14.36
CA THR A 30 6.74 -1.87 -15.04
C THR A 30 5.42 -2.09 -14.30
N PRO A 31 4.25 -1.85 -14.93
CA PRO A 31 2.97 -2.14 -14.31
C PRO A 31 2.64 -3.63 -14.38
N TYR A 32 2.12 -4.17 -13.28
CA TYR A 32 1.56 -5.51 -13.16
C TYR A 32 0.09 -5.41 -12.73
N ILE A 33 -0.80 -5.99 -13.54
CA ILE A 33 -2.24 -5.96 -13.31
C ILE A 33 -2.66 -7.30 -12.70
N GLY A 34 -3.08 -7.25 -11.43
CA GLY A 34 -3.51 -8.44 -10.71
C GLY A 34 -2.41 -9.49 -10.52
N GLN A 35 -2.81 -10.67 -10.06
CA GLN A 35 -1.88 -11.74 -9.70
C GLN A 35 -1.25 -12.43 -10.93
N GLU A 36 -2.01 -12.62 -12.01
CA GLU A 36 -1.55 -13.42 -13.15
C GLU A 36 -0.28 -12.85 -13.79
N GLN A 37 -0.22 -11.54 -13.96
CA GLN A 37 0.97 -10.90 -14.50
C GLN A 37 2.16 -10.95 -13.55
N LEU A 38 1.91 -10.92 -12.23
CA LEU A 38 2.95 -11.03 -11.22
C LEU A 38 3.62 -12.40 -11.16
N ILE A 39 2.86 -13.48 -11.31
CA ILE A 39 3.37 -14.86 -11.26
C ILE A 39 4.45 -15.07 -12.33
N PHE A 40 4.29 -14.47 -13.49
CA PHE A 40 5.21 -14.60 -14.62
C PHE A 40 6.22 -13.45 -14.74
N SER A 41 6.25 -12.53 -13.74
CA SER A 41 7.20 -11.42 -13.74
C SER A 41 8.62 -11.89 -13.43
N SER A 42 9.60 -11.14 -13.92
CA SER A 42 11.00 -11.33 -13.53
C SER A 42 11.21 -10.87 -12.08
N THR A 43 11.89 -11.68 -11.28
CA THR A 43 12.22 -11.34 -9.88
C THR A 43 13.29 -10.24 -9.74
N TYR A 44 13.80 -9.70 -10.83
CA TYR A 44 14.91 -8.75 -10.85
C TYR A 44 14.54 -7.36 -11.39
N SER A 45 13.26 -7.07 -11.60
CA SER A 45 12.86 -5.73 -12.03
C SER A 45 12.91 -4.74 -10.86
N VAL A 46 13.56 -3.62 -11.10
CA VAL A 46 13.56 -2.45 -10.20
C VAL A 46 12.52 -1.48 -10.73
N GLY A 47 11.65 -0.98 -9.85
CA GLY A 47 10.57 -0.08 -10.23
C GLY A 47 9.35 -0.83 -10.78
N GLU A 48 8.47 -1.24 -9.88
CA GLU A 48 7.26 -2.00 -10.20
C GLU A 48 6.02 -1.24 -9.74
N ILE A 49 4.94 -1.31 -10.53
CA ILE A 49 3.62 -0.78 -10.15
C ILE A 49 2.66 -1.97 -10.03
N TYR A 50 2.20 -2.22 -8.81
CA TYR A 50 1.24 -3.28 -8.53
C TYR A 50 -0.19 -2.70 -8.52
N LYS A 51 -0.94 -2.94 -9.59
CA LYS A 51 -2.36 -2.56 -9.71
C LYS A 51 -3.22 -3.68 -9.13
N ILE A 52 -3.39 -3.64 -7.82
CA ILE A 52 -3.99 -4.77 -7.08
C ILE A 52 -5.50 -4.93 -7.32
N HIS A 53 -6.22 -3.87 -7.68
CA HIS A 53 -7.64 -3.92 -8.03
C HIS A 53 -7.89 -3.82 -9.55
N GLY A 54 -6.88 -4.12 -10.35
CA GLY A 54 -7.02 -4.15 -11.79
C GLY A 54 -6.76 -2.83 -12.49
N SER A 55 -7.09 -2.77 -13.77
CA SER A 55 -6.87 -1.60 -14.62
C SER A 55 -8.04 -1.42 -15.59
N TYR A 56 -8.41 -0.16 -15.88
CA TYR A 56 -9.41 0.17 -16.89
C TYR A 56 -9.03 -0.36 -18.30
N ARG A 57 -7.74 -0.61 -18.53
CA ARG A 57 -7.24 -1.19 -19.79
C ARG A 57 -7.53 -2.68 -19.93
N ASP A 58 -7.77 -3.36 -18.82
CA ASP A 58 -8.21 -4.75 -18.77
C ASP A 58 -9.47 -4.85 -17.88
N PRO A 59 -10.66 -4.69 -18.47
CA PRO A 59 -11.91 -4.69 -17.71
C PRO A 59 -12.18 -5.99 -16.94
N LYS A 60 -11.54 -7.11 -17.32
CA LYS A 60 -11.70 -8.39 -16.61
C LYS A 60 -10.90 -8.45 -15.31
N SER A 61 -9.91 -7.57 -15.15
CA SER A 61 -9.08 -7.48 -13.96
C SER A 61 -9.71 -6.64 -12.86
N LEU A 62 -10.80 -5.90 -13.15
CA LEU A 62 -11.37 -4.93 -12.22
C LEU A 62 -12.04 -5.61 -11.03
N VAL A 63 -11.71 -5.14 -9.84
CA VAL A 63 -12.36 -5.48 -8.57
C VAL A 63 -13.35 -4.35 -8.25
N LEU A 64 -14.66 -4.61 -8.43
CA LEU A 64 -15.72 -3.58 -8.39
C LEU A 64 -16.83 -3.89 -7.40
N THR A 65 -17.21 -5.17 -7.29
CA THR A 65 -18.33 -5.61 -6.47
C THR A 65 -17.85 -6.26 -5.17
N GLU A 66 -18.75 -6.40 -4.19
CA GLU A 66 -18.48 -7.11 -2.96
C GLU A 66 -18.04 -8.55 -3.23
N ASP A 67 -18.68 -9.23 -4.19
CA ASP A 67 -18.29 -10.57 -4.62
C ASP A 67 -16.86 -10.61 -5.20
N ASP A 68 -16.44 -9.56 -5.94
CA ASP A 68 -15.08 -9.44 -6.47
C ASP A 68 -14.06 -9.28 -5.33
N TYR A 69 -14.40 -8.53 -4.28
CA TYR A 69 -13.56 -8.36 -3.09
C TYR A 69 -13.42 -9.65 -2.29
N ASP A 70 -14.54 -10.36 -2.07
CA ASP A 70 -14.54 -11.67 -1.41
C ASP A 70 -13.73 -12.71 -2.17
N ASP A 71 -13.81 -12.67 -3.49
CA ASP A 71 -13.03 -13.52 -4.39
C ASP A 71 -11.55 -13.10 -4.44
N PHE A 72 -11.25 -11.80 -4.33
CA PHE A 72 -9.90 -11.28 -4.40
C PHE A 72 -8.99 -11.89 -3.32
N SER A 73 -9.44 -11.89 -2.07
CA SER A 73 -8.65 -12.44 -0.96
C SER A 73 -8.44 -13.96 -1.07
N LYS A 74 -9.39 -14.69 -1.67
CA LYS A 74 -9.33 -16.14 -1.86
C LYS A 74 -8.53 -16.55 -3.10
N LYS A 75 -8.62 -15.77 -4.19
CA LYS A 75 -8.07 -16.12 -5.49
C LYS A 75 -6.67 -15.56 -5.75
N ASN A 76 -6.18 -14.64 -4.89
CA ASN A 76 -4.89 -13.98 -5.08
C ASN A 76 -3.85 -14.27 -3.98
N PRO A 77 -3.61 -15.55 -3.61
CA PRO A 77 -2.68 -15.88 -2.52
C PRO A 77 -1.23 -15.49 -2.84
N TYR A 78 -0.83 -15.52 -4.10
CA TYR A 78 0.52 -15.10 -4.50
C TYR A 78 0.70 -13.59 -4.34
N LEU A 79 -0.29 -12.78 -4.75
CA LEU A 79 -0.28 -11.33 -4.57
C LEU A 79 -0.23 -10.99 -3.08
N ALA A 80 -1.03 -11.64 -2.25
CA ALA A 80 -1.00 -11.46 -0.80
C ALA A 80 0.39 -11.75 -0.22
N ALA A 81 1.00 -12.87 -0.59
CA ALA A 81 2.36 -13.23 -0.15
C ALA A 81 3.40 -12.20 -0.60
N LYS A 82 3.30 -11.70 -1.84
CA LYS A 82 4.20 -10.65 -2.34
C LYS A 82 4.05 -9.35 -1.56
N LEU A 83 2.81 -8.91 -1.28
CA LEU A 83 2.56 -7.71 -0.46
C LEU A 83 3.09 -7.87 0.96
N ILE A 84 2.89 -9.03 1.60
CA ILE A 84 3.44 -9.34 2.93
C ILE A 84 4.97 -9.17 2.91
N THR A 85 5.64 -9.74 1.91
CA THR A 85 7.10 -9.63 1.77
C THR A 85 7.54 -8.17 1.65
N ILE A 86 6.89 -7.38 0.78
CA ILE A 86 7.19 -5.96 0.60
C ILE A 86 7.03 -5.19 1.92
N PHE A 87 5.95 -5.41 2.65
CA PHE A 87 5.67 -4.67 3.89
C PHE A 87 6.63 -5.03 5.04
N ILE A 88 7.22 -6.23 5.00
CA ILE A 88 8.23 -6.65 5.98
C ILE A 88 9.61 -6.10 5.60
N GLU A 89 9.95 -6.12 4.32
CA GLU A 89 11.30 -5.80 3.83
C GLU A 89 11.53 -4.31 3.59
N HIS A 90 10.45 -3.54 3.31
CA HIS A 90 10.54 -2.13 2.93
C HIS A 90 9.64 -1.23 3.78
N PRO A 91 10.04 0.02 4.03
CA PRO A 91 9.12 1.04 4.51
C PRO A 91 8.02 1.29 3.46
N VAL A 92 6.76 1.27 3.90
CA VAL A 92 5.58 1.49 3.04
C VAL A 92 4.87 2.75 3.49
N VAL A 93 4.76 3.72 2.60
CA VAL A 93 4.05 4.99 2.84
C VAL A 93 2.67 4.93 2.20
N PHE A 94 1.63 4.99 3.03
CA PHE A 94 0.24 4.99 2.61
C PHE A 94 -0.22 6.42 2.34
N LEU A 95 -0.50 6.73 1.08
CA LEU A 95 -1.00 8.03 0.64
C LEU A 95 -2.45 7.91 0.15
N GLY A 96 -3.37 8.68 0.74
CA GLY A 96 -4.77 8.65 0.37
C GLY A 96 -5.57 7.47 0.94
N TYR A 97 -4.97 6.69 1.83
CA TYR A 97 -5.64 5.60 2.55
C TYR A 97 -5.80 5.94 4.02
N SER A 98 -6.94 5.55 4.59
CA SER A 98 -7.14 5.58 6.03
C SER A 98 -6.64 4.28 6.68
N ILE A 99 -6.18 4.39 7.91
CA ILE A 99 -5.91 3.22 8.77
C ILE A 99 -7.17 2.34 8.93
N SER A 100 -8.36 2.94 8.84
CA SER A 100 -9.66 2.26 8.95
C SER A 100 -10.20 1.70 7.61
N ASP A 101 -9.46 1.84 6.52
CA ASP A 101 -9.84 1.27 5.22
C ASP A 101 -9.84 -0.27 5.31
N SER A 102 -10.97 -0.89 4.91
CA SER A 102 -11.16 -2.34 5.04
C SER A 102 -10.13 -3.14 4.25
N ASN A 103 -9.78 -2.70 3.05
CA ASN A 103 -8.82 -3.40 2.20
C ASN A 103 -7.42 -3.37 2.83
N ILE A 104 -7.04 -2.21 3.38
CA ILE A 104 -5.77 -2.06 4.10
C ILE A 104 -5.75 -2.92 5.36
N GLN A 105 -6.87 -2.93 6.11
CA GLN A 105 -7.00 -3.76 7.31
C GLN A 105 -6.85 -5.26 7.00
N GLU A 106 -7.40 -5.77 5.91
CA GLU A 106 -7.26 -7.17 5.50
C GLU A 106 -5.81 -7.53 5.15
N ILE A 107 -5.11 -6.66 4.42
CA ILE A 107 -3.69 -6.85 4.12
C ILE A 107 -2.86 -6.85 5.40
N LEU A 108 -3.05 -5.87 6.27
CA LEU A 108 -2.36 -5.78 7.55
C LEU A 108 -2.66 -6.99 8.45
N GLN A 109 -3.91 -7.47 8.48
CA GLN A 109 -4.31 -8.67 9.21
C GLN A 109 -3.57 -9.91 8.71
N SER A 110 -3.40 -10.03 7.40
CA SER A 110 -2.65 -11.14 6.79
C SER A 110 -1.16 -11.10 7.17
N ILE A 111 -0.56 -9.91 7.24
CA ILE A 111 0.83 -9.74 7.71
C ILE A 111 0.97 -10.16 9.18
N VAL A 112 0.08 -9.64 10.02
CA VAL A 112 0.09 -9.94 11.46
C VAL A 112 -0.12 -11.43 11.74
N ALA A 113 -0.93 -12.12 10.92
CA ALA A 113 -1.17 -13.55 11.05
C ALA A 113 0.09 -14.40 10.73
N CYS A 114 1.04 -13.86 9.97
CA CYS A 114 2.30 -14.54 9.61
C CYS A 114 3.43 -14.30 10.62
N LEU A 115 3.26 -13.39 11.59
CA LEU A 115 4.33 -12.93 12.48
C LEU A 115 4.00 -13.23 13.95
N ASP A 116 5.04 -13.49 14.73
CA ASP A 116 4.92 -13.45 16.19
C ASP A 116 5.01 -12.01 16.74
N ASN A 117 4.66 -11.82 17.99
CA ASN A 117 4.63 -10.50 18.63
C ASN A 117 5.98 -9.78 18.61
N ALA A 118 7.10 -10.51 18.69
CA ALA A 118 8.44 -9.92 18.68
C ALA A 118 8.80 -9.40 17.28
N ASN A 119 8.34 -10.09 16.22
CA ASN A 119 8.55 -9.67 14.85
C ASN A 119 7.58 -8.56 14.42
N ILE A 120 6.36 -8.52 14.96
CA ILE A 120 5.41 -7.42 14.74
C ILE A 120 6.01 -6.09 15.21
N GLN A 121 6.71 -6.07 16.34
CA GLN A 121 7.37 -4.85 16.83
C GLN A 121 8.47 -4.31 15.89
N LYS A 122 9.05 -5.15 15.04
CA LYS A 122 10.04 -4.71 14.03
C LYS A 122 9.40 -3.90 12.90
N LEU A 123 8.09 -3.99 12.71
CA LEU A 123 7.36 -3.22 11.71
C LEU A 123 7.09 -1.76 12.13
N GLN A 124 7.49 -1.37 13.35
CA GLN A 124 7.19 -0.05 13.92
C GLN A 124 7.62 1.15 13.06
N ASP A 125 8.64 0.97 12.24
CA ASP A 125 9.18 2.01 11.35
C ASP A 125 8.86 1.75 9.86
N ASN A 126 8.17 0.63 9.55
CA ASN A 126 7.88 0.22 8.17
C ASN A 126 6.51 0.70 7.67
N LEU A 127 5.54 0.94 8.56
CA LEU A 127 4.18 1.28 8.15
C LEU A 127 3.89 2.75 8.47
N ILE A 128 3.83 3.58 7.44
CA ILE A 128 3.72 5.04 7.57
C ILE A 128 2.43 5.49 6.88
N PHE A 129 1.47 6.00 7.66
CA PHE A 129 0.19 6.52 7.16
C PHE A 129 0.22 8.05 7.11
N VAL A 130 -0.05 8.61 5.94
CA VAL A 130 -0.15 10.06 5.75
C VAL A 130 -1.62 10.46 5.68
N GLU A 131 -2.07 11.17 6.71
CA GLU A 131 -3.41 11.74 6.82
C GLU A 131 -3.39 13.22 6.41
N TRP A 132 -4.22 13.57 5.45
CA TRP A 132 -4.39 14.95 5.04
C TRP A 132 -5.41 15.68 5.91
N THR A 133 -5.17 16.97 6.18
CA THR A 133 -6.12 17.87 6.83
C THR A 133 -6.35 19.11 5.98
N SER A 134 -7.58 19.63 5.99
CA SER A 134 -7.95 20.87 5.31
C SER A 134 -7.56 22.15 6.07
N ASP A 135 -7.03 22.01 7.27
CA ASP A 135 -6.58 23.14 8.09
C ASP A 135 -5.19 23.57 7.61
N GLU A 136 -5.14 24.71 6.91
CA GLU A 136 -3.92 25.26 6.32
C GLU A 136 -2.91 25.75 7.38
N ASP A 137 -3.38 26.06 8.58
CA ASP A 137 -2.54 26.49 9.70
C ASP A 137 -2.01 25.29 10.54
N TYR A 138 -2.39 24.07 10.14
CA TYR A 138 -1.97 22.85 10.85
C TYR A 138 -0.48 22.58 10.63
N ALA A 139 0.30 22.64 11.69
CA ALA A 139 1.70 22.19 11.65
C ALA A 139 1.75 20.67 11.51
N MET A 140 2.58 20.16 10.61
CA MET A 140 2.77 18.72 10.41
C MET A 140 3.14 18.04 11.74
N THR A 141 2.46 16.96 12.06
CA THR A 141 2.75 16.11 13.22
C THR A 141 3.13 14.71 12.80
N ILE A 142 4.05 14.11 13.56
CA ILE A 142 4.49 12.72 13.38
C ILE A 142 4.30 12.01 14.71
N GLU A 143 3.46 10.99 14.72
CA GLU A 143 3.10 10.26 15.93
C GLU A 143 3.26 8.75 15.71
N ARG A 144 3.70 8.05 16.74
CA ARG A 144 3.64 6.58 16.77
C ARG A 144 2.36 6.17 17.47
N GLN A 145 1.61 5.27 16.85
CA GLN A 145 0.39 4.72 17.44
C GLN A 145 0.28 3.23 17.16
N ASP A 146 -0.46 2.54 18.01
CA ASP A 146 -0.79 1.14 17.81
C ASP A 146 -2.19 1.01 17.20
N ILE A 147 -2.33 0.19 16.16
CA ILE A 147 -3.61 -0.21 15.59
C ILE A 147 -3.99 -1.55 16.19
N MET A 148 -5.15 -1.62 16.84
CA MET A 148 -5.68 -2.88 17.34
C MET A 148 -6.27 -3.69 16.18
N MET A 149 -5.64 -4.80 15.85
CA MET A 149 -6.10 -5.75 14.83
C MET A 149 -7.21 -6.66 15.36
N ALA A 150 -7.99 -7.29 14.46
CA ALA A 150 -9.12 -8.14 14.82
C ALA A 150 -8.75 -9.32 15.75
N ASN A 151 -7.53 -9.82 15.67
CA ASN A 151 -6.98 -10.86 16.54
C ASN A 151 -6.45 -10.32 17.90
N LYS A 152 -6.75 -9.06 18.25
CA LYS A 152 -6.29 -8.37 19.47
C LYS A 152 -4.77 -8.18 19.56
N VAL A 153 -4.11 -8.20 18.44
CA VAL A 153 -2.68 -7.85 18.33
C VAL A 153 -2.55 -6.36 18.02
N ASN A 154 -1.64 -5.67 18.70
CA ASN A 154 -1.31 -4.28 18.42
C ASN A 154 -0.24 -4.23 17.34
N LEU A 155 -0.55 -3.57 16.23
CA LEU A 155 0.37 -3.31 15.13
C LEU A 155 0.87 -1.86 15.24
N PRO A 156 2.16 -1.66 15.49
CA PRO A 156 2.72 -0.31 15.59
C PRO A 156 2.84 0.32 14.19
N VAL A 157 2.45 1.60 14.09
CA VAL A 157 2.53 2.39 12.85
C VAL A 157 3.01 3.80 13.15
N ILE A 158 3.52 4.48 12.14
CA ILE A 158 3.77 5.91 12.14
C ILE A 158 2.60 6.60 11.45
N LYS A 159 2.02 7.59 12.11
CA LYS A 159 1.01 8.47 11.54
C LYS A 159 1.61 9.84 11.33
N ILE A 160 1.59 10.32 10.09
CA ILE A 160 1.93 11.69 9.72
C ILE A 160 0.63 12.41 9.38
N LYS A 161 0.35 13.53 10.04
CA LYS A 161 -0.77 14.37 9.69
C LYS A 161 -0.27 15.71 9.17
N THR A 162 -0.72 16.11 7.98
CA THR A 162 -0.27 17.33 7.30
C THR A 162 -1.37 17.94 6.44
N HIS A 163 -1.32 19.25 6.22
CA HIS A 163 -2.10 19.94 5.20
C HIS A 163 -1.37 19.97 3.84
N CYS A 164 -0.08 19.70 3.82
CA CYS A 164 0.77 19.83 2.63
C CYS A 164 1.65 18.58 2.43
N PHE A 165 1.34 17.75 1.44
CA PHE A 165 2.14 16.55 1.13
C PHE A 165 3.60 16.84 0.76
N LYS A 166 3.94 18.07 0.35
CA LYS A 166 5.34 18.43 0.07
C LYS A 166 6.25 18.34 1.28
N GLU A 167 5.69 18.43 2.47
CA GLU A 167 6.46 18.33 3.72
C GLU A 167 6.81 16.88 4.07
N VAL A 168 6.12 15.91 3.44
CA VAL A 168 6.34 14.48 3.66
C VAL A 168 7.43 13.92 2.74
N TYR A 169 7.64 14.57 1.59
CA TYR A 169 8.60 14.20 0.54
C TYR A 169 9.89 15.01 0.68
#